data_3e4827954e53cca7bb1814daa8acb3f6
#
_entry.id   3e4827954e53cca7bb1814daa8acb3f6
#
_cell.length_a   1.000
_cell.length_b   1.000
_cell.length_c   1.000
_cell.angle_alpha   90.00
_cell.angle_beta   90.00
_cell.angle_gamma   90.00
#
_symmetry.space_group_name_H-M   'P 1'
#
loop_
_entity.id
_entity.type
_entity.pdbx_description
1 polymer ?
#
loop_
_entity_poly.entity_id
_entity_poly.type
_entity_poly.pdbx_seq_one_letter_code
_entity_poly.pdbx_strand_id
1 'polypeptide(L)'
;MNKILKNIVMILGLFFISLVGNVVNADTYNGRLYELYHPNSGFTVFAEEDSRNMDYNSWMIKSTIDNKIYYCIDPAIPLEGALEGSHNYIIGKNNIIASSKITKAKYDKIEALAFYGYSYKDDTIDHTDKKWYGITQVMIWRVMRPDLNWTFKETRNSKPNKTLYSKEVKELEKLANNFKTISSFSDKNYKVLLEKEIKIEDTNKVLPNFFIVNSLNKIELQKEGNILKIKGKKQGVQTIHLSRKIHTSSRYVLLKSDNFQDIIVMGNGDLPFFNFKVTVTGGTLNLIKKDNDTKQNNASGEATLKDAEYKIYDLNDKLVDTIKTDENGLAKIILDYGKYKIKESKAPKGYKLNDNYYSFTIDENNTDVNLNVYDEVIKGKLVINKTKGGAGENYKPEEDAVFEVYDIKQNLITTMTTNKEGKAETNLPY
;
A
#
# COMPACT_ATOMS: atom_id res chain seq x y z
N MET A 1 3.13 12.74 32.35
CA MET A 1 2.76 11.38 31.83
C MET A 1 2.22 11.57 30.43
N ASN A 2 3.03 11.17 29.43
CA ASN A 2 2.88 11.56 28.02
C ASN A 2 1.60 11.05 27.35
N LYS A 3 1.04 11.85 26.43
CA LYS A 3 -0.12 11.51 25.57
C LYS A 3 0.04 10.16 24.83
N ILE A 4 1.27 9.73 24.58
CA ILE A 4 1.61 8.43 23.94
C ILE A 4 1.29 7.26 24.89
N LEU A 5 1.49 7.41 26.20
CA LEU A 5 1.18 6.37 27.17
C LEU A 5 -0.32 6.14 27.35
N LYS A 6 -1.14 7.21 27.17
CA LYS A 6 -2.61 7.10 27.22
C LYS A 6 -3.17 6.34 26.02
N ASN A 7 -2.59 6.50 24.84
CA ASN A 7 -3.04 5.77 23.63
C ASN A 7 -2.63 4.30 23.65
N ILE A 8 -1.49 3.97 24.23
CA ILE A 8 -1.06 2.57 24.41
C ILE A 8 -1.93 1.84 25.44
N VAL A 9 -2.33 2.51 26.50
CA VAL A 9 -3.24 1.93 27.51
C VAL A 9 -4.65 1.75 26.96
N MET A 10 -5.11 2.62 26.03
CA MET A 10 -6.41 2.46 25.38
C MET A 10 -6.44 1.34 24.34
N ILE A 11 -5.32 1.09 23.63
CA ILE A 11 -5.19 -0.03 22.68
C ILE A 11 -5.03 -1.37 23.42
N LEU A 12 -4.31 -1.42 24.54
CA LEU A 12 -4.20 -2.60 25.37
C LEU A 12 -5.49 -2.90 26.14
N GLY A 13 -6.29 -1.89 26.52
CA GLY A 13 -7.59 -2.07 27.15
C GLY A 13 -8.63 -2.70 26.23
N LEU A 14 -8.54 -2.50 24.92
CA LEU A 14 -9.43 -3.14 23.93
C LEU A 14 -9.06 -4.61 23.63
N PHE A 15 -7.81 -5.01 23.89
CA PHE A 15 -7.37 -6.41 23.72
C PHE A 15 -7.63 -7.31 24.96
N PHE A 16 -7.81 -6.72 26.15
CA PHE A 16 -8.07 -7.49 27.37
C PHE A 16 -9.55 -7.80 27.64
N ILE A 17 -10.48 -7.19 26.89
CA ILE A 17 -11.93 -7.49 27.03
C ILE A 17 -12.33 -8.79 26.33
N SER A 18 -11.46 -9.43 25.52
CA SER A 18 -11.75 -10.68 24.81
C SER A 18 -11.42 -11.97 25.59
N LEU A 19 -10.93 -11.86 26.83
CA LEU A 19 -10.47 -13.03 27.62
C LEU A 19 -11.21 -13.26 28.94
N VAL A 20 -12.29 -12.51 29.20
CA VAL A 20 -13.18 -12.85 30.34
C VAL A 20 -14.25 -13.80 29.83
N GLY A 21 -14.27 -14.99 30.39
CA GLY A 21 -15.16 -16.07 30.03
C GLY A 21 -16.61 -15.63 29.86
N ASN A 22 -17.21 -16.10 28.76
CA ASN A 22 -18.58 -15.82 28.39
C ASN A 22 -19.54 -16.24 29.47
N VAL A 23 -19.98 -15.31 30.31
CA VAL A 23 -21.20 -15.48 31.09
C VAL A 23 -22.36 -15.39 30.11
N VAL A 24 -23.11 -16.46 29.96
CA VAL A 24 -24.36 -16.47 29.21
C VAL A 24 -25.34 -15.61 30.01
N ASN A 25 -25.38 -14.33 29.77
CA ASN A 25 -26.48 -13.49 30.26
C ASN A 25 -27.62 -13.64 29.25
N ALA A 26 -28.51 -14.56 29.51
CA ALA A 26 -29.83 -14.60 28.88
C ALA A 26 -30.71 -13.63 29.64
N ASP A 27 -30.76 -12.38 29.18
CA ASP A 27 -31.77 -11.44 29.68
C ASP A 27 -33.11 -11.81 29.03
N THR A 28 -34.13 -11.98 29.86
CA THR A 28 -35.50 -12.20 29.36
C THR A 28 -36.19 -10.87 29.22
N TYR A 29 -36.60 -10.53 28.02
CA TYR A 29 -37.36 -9.33 27.73
C TYR A 29 -38.83 -9.67 27.50
N ASN A 30 -39.70 -8.93 28.12
CA ASN A 30 -41.13 -8.98 27.89
C ASN A 30 -41.58 -7.73 27.14
N GLY A 31 -42.34 -7.91 26.07
CA GLY A 31 -42.84 -6.79 25.26
C GLY A 31 -42.41 -6.83 23.79
N ARG A 32 -42.68 -5.71 23.10
CA ARG A 32 -42.42 -5.62 21.68
C ARG A 32 -40.95 -5.36 21.38
N LEU A 33 -40.19 -6.38 21.01
CA LEU A 33 -38.73 -6.30 20.78
C LEU A 33 -38.35 -5.91 19.37
N TYR A 34 -39.29 -5.98 18.41
CA TYR A 34 -39.05 -5.60 17.03
C TYR A 34 -40.34 -5.13 16.34
N GLU A 35 -40.15 -4.39 15.27
CA GLU A 35 -41.23 -3.94 14.38
C GLU A 35 -41.08 -4.65 13.04
N LEU A 36 -42.20 -5.08 12.49
CA LEU A 36 -42.26 -5.51 11.10
C LEU A 36 -42.39 -4.25 10.25
N TYR A 37 -41.35 -3.92 9.53
CA TYR A 37 -41.32 -2.78 8.65
C TYR A 37 -41.72 -3.19 7.24
N HIS A 38 -42.96 -2.87 6.87
CA HIS A 38 -43.39 -2.93 5.49
C HIS A 38 -42.99 -1.60 4.83
N PRO A 39 -42.01 -1.60 3.92
CA PRO A 39 -41.67 -0.35 3.26
C PRO A 39 -42.85 0.10 2.42
N ASN A 40 -43.38 1.29 2.70
CA ASN A 40 -44.40 1.97 1.89
C ASN A 40 -43.94 2.24 0.43
N SER A 41 -42.77 1.79 0.05
CA SER A 41 -42.12 1.97 -1.24
C SER A 41 -42.47 0.91 -2.28
N GLY A 42 -43.47 0.08 -2.04
CA GLY A 42 -44.04 -0.84 -3.07
C GLY A 42 -43.12 -2.01 -3.45
N PHE A 43 -41.95 -2.20 -2.83
CA PHE A 43 -41.10 -3.31 -3.15
C PHE A 43 -41.19 -4.42 -2.12
N THR A 44 -41.61 -5.58 -2.58
CA THR A 44 -41.75 -6.81 -1.80
C THR A 44 -41.13 -7.96 -2.59
N VAL A 45 -40.25 -8.74 -1.98
CA VAL A 45 -39.81 -10.00 -2.54
C VAL A 45 -40.81 -11.08 -2.16
N PHE A 46 -41.36 -11.72 -3.16
CA PHE A 46 -42.23 -12.89 -2.99
C PHE A 46 -41.43 -14.16 -3.27
N ALA A 47 -41.68 -15.19 -2.52
CA ALA A 47 -41.14 -16.51 -2.78
C ALA A 47 -42.15 -17.57 -2.34
N GLU A 48 -42.03 -18.76 -2.89
CA GLU A 48 -42.86 -19.91 -2.56
C GLU A 48 -41.96 -21.09 -2.17
N GLU A 49 -42.33 -21.80 -1.12
CA GLU A 49 -41.74 -23.07 -0.79
C GLU A 49 -42.48 -24.15 -1.60
N ASP A 50 -41.77 -24.81 -2.50
CA ASP A 50 -42.31 -25.66 -3.56
C ASP A 50 -43.10 -26.88 -3.03
N SER A 51 -42.73 -27.43 -1.82
CA SER A 51 -43.35 -28.65 -1.34
C SER A 51 -44.65 -28.42 -0.60
N ARG A 52 -44.88 -27.24 -0.05
CA ARG A 52 -46.02 -26.90 0.82
C ARG A 52 -46.91 -25.78 0.28
N ASN A 53 -46.61 -25.22 -0.87
CA ASN A 53 -47.24 -24.01 -1.44
C ASN A 53 -47.29 -22.84 -0.42
N MET A 54 -46.25 -22.70 0.41
CA MET A 54 -46.20 -21.62 1.37
C MET A 54 -45.66 -20.37 0.74
N ASP A 55 -46.51 -19.36 0.62
CA ASP A 55 -46.12 -18.04 0.16
C ASP A 55 -45.36 -17.27 1.22
N TYR A 56 -44.28 -16.63 0.79
CA TYR A 56 -43.51 -15.70 1.58
C TYR A 56 -43.54 -14.30 0.99
N ASN A 57 -43.67 -13.34 1.88
CA ASN A 57 -43.61 -11.93 1.58
C ASN A 57 -42.55 -11.27 2.46
N SER A 58 -41.57 -10.59 1.89
CA SER A 58 -40.47 -10.03 2.64
C SER A 58 -40.88 -8.84 3.48
N TRP A 59 -40.97 -9.06 4.77
CA TRP A 59 -41.06 -8.02 5.78
C TRP A 59 -39.69 -7.80 6.41
N MET A 60 -39.25 -6.54 6.45
CA MET A 60 -38.03 -6.20 7.18
C MET A 60 -38.29 -6.22 8.69
N ILE A 61 -37.51 -6.97 9.41
CA ILE A 61 -37.57 -7.03 10.88
C ILE A 61 -36.59 -6.01 11.43
N LYS A 62 -37.10 -5.02 12.14
CA LYS A 62 -36.30 -3.96 12.76
C LYS A 62 -36.42 -4.06 14.27
N SER A 63 -35.30 -4.17 14.97
CA SER A 63 -35.28 -4.22 16.41
C SER A 63 -35.64 -2.86 17.01
N THR A 64 -36.46 -2.87 18.07
CA THR A 64 -36.77 -1.70 18.87
C THR A 64 -35.68 -1.39 19.91
N ILE A 65 -34.78 -2.35 20.17
CA ILE A 65 -33.71 -2.23 21.16
C ILE A 65 -32.50 -1.47 20.59
N ASP A 66 -32.06 -1.85 19.39
CA ASP A 66 -30.81 -1.35 18.78
C ASP A 66 -31.00 -0.77 17.38
N ASN A 67 -32.25 -0.67 16.92
CA ASN A 67 -32.65 -0.12 15.62
C ASN A 67 -32.06 -0.86 14.41
N LYS A 68 -31.66 -2.12 14.56
CA LYS A 68 -31.01 -2.91 13.53
C LYS A 68 -31.96 -3.84 12.80
N ILE A 69 -31.52 -4.31 11.65
CA ILE A 69 -32.25 -5.23 10.79
C ILE A 69 -31.87 -6.66 11.18
N TYR A 70 -32.87 -7.46 11.48
CA TYR A 70 -32.76 -8.87 11.85
C TYR A 70 -33.26 -9.76 10.71
N TYR A 71 -32.82 -11.01 10.72
CA TYR A 71 -33.27 -12.05 9.78
C TYR A 71 -33.92 -13.20 10.55
N CYS A 72 -34.96 -13.75 9.99
CA CYS A 72 -35.58 -14.99 10.45
C CYS A 72 -34.68 -16.19 10.14
N ILE A 73 -34.57 -17.15 11.07
CA ILE A 73 -33.73 -18.31 10.85
C ILE A 73 -34.50 -19.62 10.67
N ASP A 74 -35.79 -19.64 10.99
CA ASP A 74 -36.64 -20.84 10.74
C ASP A 74 -37.95 -20.47 10.03
N PRO A 75 -38.08 -20.73 8.72
CA PRO A 75 -39.27 -20.42 7.96
C PRO A 75 -40.47 -21.32 8.30
N ALA A 76 -40.28 -22.40 9.05
CA ALA A 76 -41.36 -23.31 9.40
C ALA A 76 -42.20 -22.83 10.61
N ILE A 77 -41.70 -21.84 11.34
CA ILE A 77 -42.32 -21.29 12.55
C ILE A 77 -42.90 -19.91 12.22
N PRO A 78 -44.16 -19.61 12.54
CA PRO A 78 -44.76 -18.30 12.29
C PRO A 78 -44.04 -17.19 13.04
N LEU A 79 -43.97 -16.00 12.40
CA LEU A 79 -43.45 -14.78 13.01
C LEU A 79 -44.55 -14.02 13.78
N GLU A 80 -45.81 -14.25 13.44
CA GLU A 80 -46.95 -13.42 13.89
C GLU A 80 -47.12 -13.28 15.40
N GLY A 81 -46.75 -14.30 16.17
CA GLY A 81 -46.78 -14.19 17.62
C GLY A 81 -45.55 -13.56 18.27
N ALA A 82 -44.48 -13.39 17.54
CA ALA A 82 -43.20 -12.85 18.03
C ALA A 82 -43.23 -11.34 18.30
N LEU A 83 -44.29 -10.66 17.94
CA LEU A 83 -44.47 -9.23 18.21
C LEU A 83 -44.76 -8.95 19.70
N GLU A 84 -45.32 -9.92 20.42
CA GLU A 84 -45.63 -9.82 21.85
C GLU A 84 -45.26 -11.15 22.51
N GLY A 85 -44.30 -11.14 23.39
CA GLY A 85 -43.89 -12.35 24.07
C GLY A 85 -42.53 -12.23 24.76
N SER A 86 -42.18 -13.30 25.46
CA SER A 86 -40.88 -13.38 26.14
C SER A 86 -39.84 -13.97 25.17
N HIS A 87 -38.72 -13.26 25.03
CA HIS A 87 -37.59 -13.71 24.22
C HIS A 87 -36.31 -13.73 25.06
N ASN A 88 -35.51 -14.75 24.85
CA ASN A 88 -34.16 -14.83 25.40
C ASN A 88 -33.21 -14.07 24.50
N TYR A 89 -32.55 -13.08 25.04
CA TYR A 89 -31.58 -12.25 24.35
C TYR A 89 -30.17 -12.84 24.48
N ILE A 90 -29.68 -13.51 23.45
CA ILE A 90 -28.39 -14.21 23.47
C ILE A 90 -27.38 -13.44 22.70
N ILE A 91 -26.28 -13.08 23.35
CA ILE A 91 -25.20 -12.27 22.75
C ILE A 91 -23.97 -13.15 22.50
N GLY A 92 -23.34 -12.93 21.34
CA GLY A 92 -22.07 -13.54 20.99
C GLY A 92 -22.20 -14.84 20.22
N LYS A 93 -21.33 -15.01 19.23
CA LYS A 93 -21.30 -16.13 18.27
C LYS A 93 -21.35 -17.50 18.95
N ASN A 94 -20.45 -17.74 19.92
CA ASN A 94 -20.34 -19.03 20.57
C ASN A 94 -21.58 -19.37 21.40
N ASN A 95 -22.16 -18.37 22.06
CA ASN A 95 -23.40 -18.57 22.86
C ASN A 95 -24.59 -18.83 21.94
N ILE A 96 -24.67 -18.15 20.79
CA ILE A 96 -25.72 -18.38 19.80
C ILE A 96 -25.62 -19.81 19.25
N ILE A 97 -24.43 -20.27 18.86
CA ILE A 97 -24.22 -21.65 18.39
C ILE A 97 -24.57 -22.65 19.45
N ALA A 98 -24.17 -22.42 20.71
CA ALA A 98 -24.45 -23.32 21.82
C ALA A 98 -25.96 -23.41 22.20
N SER A 99 -26.69 -22.30 22.02
CA SER A 99 -28.10 -22.18 22.45
C SER A 99 -29.13 -22.43 21.34
N SER A 100 -28.69 -22.52 20.10
CA SER A 100 -29.55 -22.68 18.93
C SER A 100 -29.29 -24.02 18.23
N LYS A 101 -30.17 -24.39 17.30
CA LYS A 101 -29.97 -25.54 16.41
C LYS A 101 -29.07 -25.25 15.23
N ILE A 102 -28.32 -24.10 15.25
CA ILE A 102 -27.45 -23.65 14.19
C ILE A 102 -26.06 -24.28 14.37
N THR A 103 -25.63 -25.11 13.45
CA THR A 103 -24.24 -25.59 13.43
C THR A 103 -23.28 -24.45 13.11
N LYS A 104 -22.02 -24.58 13.54
CA LYS A 104 -20.98 -23.57 13.19
C LYS A 104 -20.92 -23.28 11.68
N ALA A 105 -20.99 -24.32 10.85
CA ALA A 105 -20.95 -24.18 9.39
C ALA A 105 -22.14 -23.39 8.84
N LYS A 106 -23.36 -23.66 9.32
CA LYS A 106 -24.55 -22.87 8.96
C LYS A 106 -24.41 -21.43 9.44
N TYR A 107 -23.94 -21.24 10.67
CA TYR A 107 -23.71 -19.91 11.23
C TYR A 107 -22.75 -19.09 10.37
N ASP A 108 -21.58 -19.64 10.04
CA ASP A 108 -20.56 -18.96 9.23
C ASP A 108 -21.12 -18.58 7.83
N LYS A 109 -22.00 -19.42 7.27
CA LYS A 109 -22.64 -19.12 5.98
C LYS A 109 -23.70 -18.02 6.10
N ILE A 110 -24.52 -18.04 7.14
CA ILE A 110 -25.51 -16.99 7.42
C ILE A 110 -24.81 -15.66 7.70
N GLU A 111 -23.72 -15.68 8.47
CA GLU A 111 -22.89 -14.51 8.72
C GLU A 111 -22.42 -13.86 7.42
N ALA A 112 -21.89 -14.66 6.52
CA ALA A 112 -21.41 -14.18 5.22
C ALA A 112 -22.54 -13.62 4.33
N LEU A 113 -23.69 -14.29 4.29
CA LEU A 113 -24.86 -13.83 3.57
C LEU A 113 -25.42 -12.53 4.13
N ALA A 114 -25.56 -12.43 5.45
CA ALA A 114 -26.05 -11.22 6.11
C ALA A 114 -25.08 -10.06 5.98
N PHE A 115 -23.75 -10.33 5.99
CA PHE A 115 -22.73 -9.31 5.80
C PHE A 115 -22.81 -8.66 4.42
N TYR A 116 -22.93 -9.46 3.36
CA TYR A 116 -23.01 -8.96 1.98
C TYR A 116 -24.44 -8.66 1.50
N GLY A 117 -25.43 -9.02 2.29
CA GLY A 117 -26.83 -8.81 1.96
C GLY A 117 -27.26 -7.36 1.98
N TYR A 118 -28.46 -7.11 2.53
CA TYR A 118 -29.03 -5.78 2.60
C TYR A 118 -28.12 -4.79 3.35
N SER A 119 -28.03 -3.59 2.80
CA SER A 119 -27.20 -2.46 3.26
C SER A 119 -25.69 -2.56 2.99
N TYR A 120 -25.19 -3.65 2.41
CA TYR A 120 -23.79 -3.71 1.99
C TYR A 120 -23.53 -2.72 0.85
N LYS A 121 -22.46 -1.94 0.98
CA LYS A 121 -22.00 -1.03 -0.06
C LYS A 121 -20.49 -0.85 -0.03
N ASP A 122 -19.86 -0.99 -1.19
CA ASP A 122 -18.48 -0.64 -1.44
C ASP A 122 -18.34 0.11 -2.79
N ASP A 123 -17.13 0.22 -3.32
CA ASP A 123 -16.88 0.94 -4.57
C ASP A 123 -17.46 0.24 -5.81
N THR A 124 -17.84 -1.04 -5.71
CA THR A 124 -18.27 -1.89 -6.83
C THR A 124 -19.64 -2.54 -6.64
N ILE A 125 -20.11 -2.62 -5.39
CA ILE A 125 -21.33 -3.32 -4.98
C ILE A 125 -22.22 -2.34 -4.22
N ASP A 126 -23.50 -2.32 -4.58
CA ASP A 126 -24.52 -1.54 -3.88
C ASP A 126 -25.77 -2.40 -3.62
N HIS A 127 -25.89 -2.91 -2.41
CA HIS A 127 -27.01 -3.70 -1.91
C HIS A 127 -27.95 -2.88 -1.00
N THR A 128 -28.00 -1.56 -1.17
CA THR A 128 -28.89 -0.69 -0.38
C THR A 128 -30.35 -0.75 -0.80
N ASP A 129 -30.64 -1.28 -1.97
CA ASP A 129 -32.01 -1.55 -2.40
C ASP A 129 -32.65 -2.64 -1.52
N LYS A 130 -33.89 -2.40 -1.11
CA LYS A 130 -34.65 -3.29 -0.21
C LYS A 130 -34.88 -4.70 -0.74
N LYS A 131 -34.82 -4.92 -2.07
CA LYS A 131 -34.86 -6.27 -2.65
C LYS A 131 -33.80 -7.20 -2.03
N TRP A 132 -32.62 -6.63 -1.71
CA TRP A 132 -31.52 -7.39 -1.13
C TRP A 132 -31.85 -7.97 0.26
N TYR A 133 -32.72 -7.29 1.03
CA TYR A 133 -33.19 -7.87 2.28
C TYR A 133 -33.96 -9.16 2.02
N GLY A 134 -34.96 -9.15 1.12
CA GLY A 134 -35.76 -10.34 0.82
C GLY A 134 -34.96 -11.47 0.19
N ILE A 135 -34.03 -11.14 -0.73
CA ILE A 135 -33.14 -12.13 -1.33
C ILE A 135 -32.25 -12.76 -0.26
N THR A 136 -31.63 -11.96 0.62
CA THR A 136 -30.79 -12.43 1.71
C THR A 136 -31.58 -13.33 2.66
N GLN A 137 -32.79 -12.94 3.01
CA GLN A 137 -33.67 -13.70 3.88
C GLN A 137 -33.97 -15.11 3.31
N VAL A 138 -34.33 -15.20 2.05
CA VAL A 138 -34.59 -16.48 1.38
C VAL A 138 -33.32 -17.33 1.32
N MET A 139 -32.17 -16.74 1.07
CA MET A 139 -30.91 -17.46 1.05
C MET A 139 -30.50 -17.97 2.45
N ILE A 140 -30.78 -17.22 3.50
CA ILE A 140 -30.59 -17.69 4.89
C ILE A 140 -31.48 -18.90 5.15
N TRP A 141 -32.72 -18.88 4.71
CA TRP A 141 -33.62 -20.03 4.85
C TRP A 141 -33.13 -21.27 4.08
N ARG A 142 -32.59 -21.11 2.88
CA ARG A 142 -31.97 -22.22 2.14
C ARG A 142 -30.80 -22.84 2.90
N VAL A 143 -30.04 -22.06 3.64
CA VAL A 143 -28.95 -22.57 4.52
C VAL A 143 -29.52 -23.30 5.73
N MET A 144 -30.55 -22.75 6.37
CA MET A 144 -31.15 -23.33 7.58
C MET A 144 -31.92 -24.61 7.27
N ARG A 145 -32.70 -24.56 6.19
CA ARG A 145 -33.61 -25.64 5.78
C ARG A 145 -33.31 -26.03 4.32
N PRO A 146 -32.20 -26.76 4.09
CA PRO A 146 -31.83 -27.23 2.74
C PRO A 146 -32.79 -28.30 2.19
N ASP A 147 -33.66 -28.86 3.07
CA ASP A 147 -34.75 -29.76 2.72
C ASP A 147 -35.94 -29.04 2.04
N LEU A 148 -36.02 -27.73 2.19
CA LEU A 148 -37.07 -26.90 1.58
C LEU A 148 -36.50 -26.15 0.36
N ASN A 149 -37.28 -26.16 -0.72
CA ASN A 149 -36.88 -25.51 -1.96
C ASN A 149 -37.68 -24.21 -2.15
N TRP A 150 -37.00 -23.07 -2.07
CA TRP A 150 -37.60 -21.75 -2.22
C TRP A 150 -37.36 -21.19 -3.59
N THR A 151 -38.47 -20.82 -4.31
CA THR A 151 -38.42 -20.19 -5.61
C THR A 151 -39.06 -18.79 -5.53
N PHE A 152 -38.43 -17.80 -6.14
CA PHE A 152 -38.95 -16.44 -6.18
C PHE A 152 -40.15 -16.30 -7.11
N LYS A 153 -41.04 -15.35 -6.80
CA LYS A 153 -42.23 -14.99 -7.58
C LYS A 153 -42.21 -13.49 -7.89
N GLU A 154 -42.74 -13.10 -9.03
CA GLU A 154 -42.84 -11.67 -9.39
C GLU A 154 -43.89 -10.93 -8.57
N THR A 155 -44.99 -11.60 -8.28
CA THR A 155 -46.07 -11.12 -7.40
C THR A 155 -46.54 -12.25 -6.51
N ARG A 156 -47.34 -11.94 -5.49
CA ARG A 156 -47.95 -12.95 -4.61
C ARG A 156 -48.74 -14.01 -5.39
N ASN A 157 -49.42 -13.60 -6.46
CA ASN A 157 -50.29 -14.47 -7.22
C ASN A 157 -49.65 -15.07 -8.48
N SER A 158 -48.40 -14.72 -8.79
CA SER A 158 -47.70 -15.29 -9.94
C SER A 158 -47.16 -16.68 -9.64
N LYS A 159 -46.88 -17.46 -10.69
CA LYS A 159 -46.19 -18.76 -10.53
C LYS A 159 -44.71 -18.53 -10.15
N PRO A 160 -44.10 -19.51 -9.44
CA PRO A 160 -42.67 -19.48 -9.17
C PRO A 160 -41.83 -19.32 -10.43
N ASN A 161 -40.84 -18.44 -10.37
CA ASN A 161 -39.94 -18.14 -11.48
C ASN A 161 -38.48 -18.41 -11.07
N LYS A 162 -37.90 -19.50 -11.56
CA LYS A 162 -36.55 -19.96 -11.22
C LYS A 162 -35.45 -19.02 -11.70
N THR A 163 -35.75 -18.11 -12.64
CA THR A 163 -34.75 -17.17 -13.17
C THR A 163 -34.80 -15.80 -12.48
N LEU A 164 -35.90 -15.52 -11.75
CA LEU A 164 -36.05 -14.28 -11.01
C LEU A 164 -34.99 -14.15 -9.95
N TYR A 165 -34.30 -13.01 -9.89
CA TYR A 165 -33.15 -12.71 -9.02
C TYR A 165 -31.96 -13.68 -9.15
N SER A 166 -31.89 -14.44 -10.25
CA SER A 166 -30.80 -15.42 -10.42
C SER A 166 -29.40 -14.79 -10.47
N LYS A 167 -29.28 -13.54 -10.95
CA LYS A 167 -28.02 -12.78 -10.94
C LYS A 167 -27.64 -12.37 -9.54
N GLU A 168 -28.57 -11.78 -8.81
CA GLU A 168 -28.38 -11.33 -7.42
C GLU A 168 -28.05 -12.50 -6.48
N VAL A 169 -28.74 -13.63 -6.63
CA VAL A 169 -28.45 -14.85 -5.86
C VAL A 169 -27.00 -15.32 -6.13
N LYS A 170 -26.59 -15.43 -7.39
CA LYS A 170 -25.24 -15.84 -7.76
C LYS A 170 -24.18 -14.88 -7.24
N GLU A 171 -24.46 -13.58 -7.29
CA GLU A 171 -23.58 -12.54 -6.75
C GLU A 171 -23.39 -12.71 -5.25
N LEU A 172 -24.50 -12.78 -4.49
CA LEU A 172 -24.46 -12.94 -3.04
C LEU A 172 -23.81 -14.26 -2.63
N GLU A 173 -24.07 -15.36 -3.34
CA GLU A 173 -23.39 -16.65 -3.12
C GLU A 173 -21.90 -16.57 -3.33
N LYS A 174 -21.45 -15.96 -4.42
CA LYS A 174 -20.04 -15.76 -4.73
C LYS A 174 -19.34 -14.96 -3.62
N LEU A 175 -19.96 -13.86 -3.20
CA LEU A 175 -19.44 -13.01 -2.13
C LEU A 175 -19.37 -13.78 -0.80
N ALA A 176 -20.45 -14.48 -0.44
CA ALA A 176 -20.52 -15.26 0.79
C ALA A 176 -19.53 -16.44 0.81
N ASN A 177 -19.32 -17.11 -0.33
CA ASN A 177 -18.33 -18.18 -0.45
C ASN A 177 -16.89 -17.67 -0.29
N ASN A 178 -16.63 -16.43 -0.68
CA ASN A 178 -15.33 -15.79 -0.55
C ASN A 178 -15.16 -14.97 0.75
N PHE A 179 -16.11 -15.04 1.68
CA PHE A 179 -16.11 -14.23 2.90
C PHE A 179 -14.85 -14.44 3.75
N LYS A 180 -14.40 -15.68 3.92
CA LYS A 180 -13.17 -16.01 4.68
C LYS A 180 -11.90 -16.03 3.82
N THR A 181 -12.02 -15.87 2.51
CA THR A 181 -10.86 -15.84 1.61
C THR A 181 -10.06 -14.57 1.85
N ILE A 182 -8.76 -14.74 2.08
CA ILE A 182 -7.79 -13.66 2.19
C ILE A 182 -6.95 -13.56 0.92
N SER A 183 -6.21 -12.48 0.76
CA SER A 183 -5.38 -12.27 -0.41
C SER A 183 -4.26 -13.31 -0.52
N SER A 184 -3.90 -13.65 -1.76
CA SER A 184 -2.86 -14.62 -2.10
C SER A 184 -1.45 -14.21 -1.64
N PHE A 185 -1.26 -12.96 -1.26
CA PHE A 185 -0.01 -12.44 -0.72
C PHE A 185 0.02 -12.30 0.81
N SER A 186 -0.98 -12.88 1.52
CA SER A 186 -0.95 -12.98 2.99
C SER A 186 0.33 -13.67 3.46
N ASP A 187 0.89 -13.17 4.56
CA ASP A 187 2.10 -13.66 5.24
C ASP A 187 3.38 -13.71 4.39
N LYS A 188 3.35 -13.12 3.18
CA LYS A 188 4.51 -13.02 2.31
C LYS A 188 5.38 -11.82 2.64
N ASN A 189 6.65 -11.93 2.24
CA ASN A 189 7.61 -10.84 2.29
C ASN A 189 7.98 -10.43 0.87
N TYR A 190 7.94 -9.11 0.63
CA TYR A 190 8.38 -8.52 -0.63
C TYR A 190 9.56 -7.60 -0.38
N LYS A 191 10.43 -7.49 -1.37
CA LYS A 191 11.56 -6.59 -1.36
C LYS A 191 11.30 -5.51 -2.41
N VAL A 192 11.52 -4.26 -2.05
CA VAL A 192 11.47 -3.13 -2.97
C VAL A 192 12.68 -2.23 -2.75
N LEU A 193 13.30 -1.78 -3.83
CA LEU A 193 14.38 -0.83 -3.77
C LEU A 193 13.82 0.55 -3.45
N LEU A 194 14.57 1.34 -2.65
CA LEU A 194 14.25 2.73 -2.34
C LEU A 194 13.87 3.50 -3.62
N GLU A 195 12.81 4.31 -3.57
CA GLU A 195 12.22 5.10 -4.67
C GLU A 195 11.73 4.29 -5.90
N LYS A 196 11.88 2.96 -5.89
CA LYS A 196 11.34 2.09 -6.95
C LYS A 196 9.96 1.56 -6.57
N GLU A 197 9.21 1.12 -7.58
CA GLU A 197 7.88 0.54 -7.44
C GLU A 197 7.89 -0.93 -7.83
N ILE A 198 7.14 -1.73 -7.09
CA ILE A 198 6.77 -3.09 -7.47
C ILE A 198 5.25 -3.21 -7.55
N LYS A 199 4.78 -4.16 -8.34
CA LYS A 199 3.36 -4.52 -8.46
C LYS A 199 3.19 -5.96 -8.03
N ILE A 200 2.20 -6.21 -7.17
CA ILE A 200 1.80 -7.55 -6.77
C ILE A 200 0.32 -7.75 -7.07
N GLU A 201 -0.01 -8.90 -7.62
CA GLU A 201 -1.38 -9.25 -7.99
C GLU A 201 -1.98 -10.22 -6.97
N ASP A 202 -3.20 -9.94 -6.55
CA ASP A 202 -3.99 -10.88 -5.77
C ASP A 202 -4.68 -11.89 -6.67
N THR A 203 -4.13 -13.09 -6.78
CA THR A 203 -4.69 -14.18 -7.57
C THR A 203 -6.00 -14.73 -7.02
N ASN A 204 -6.29 -14.49 -5.72
CA ASN A 204 -7.59 -14.83 -5.11
C ASN A 204 -8.68 -13.81 -5.44
N LYS A 205 -8.32 -12.66 -6.03
CA LYS A 205 -9.25 -11.60 -6.48
C LYS A 205 -10.17 -11.06 -5.39
N VAL A 206 -9.66 -10.98 -4.15
CA VAL A 206 -10.41 -10.47 -2.99
C VAL A 206 -9.88 -9.15 -2.44
N LEU A 207 -8.76 -8.66 -2.95
CA LEU A 207 -8.11 -7.42 -2.50
C LEU A 207 -9.04 -6.19 -2.46
N PRO A 208 -9.98 -5.97 -3.42
CA PRO A 208 -10.90 -4.83 -3.36
C PRO A 208 -11.70 -4.75 -2.06
N ASN A 209 -11.97 -5.89 -1.41
CA ASN A 209 -12.76 -5.98 -0.18
C ASN A 209 -11.96 -5.71 1.09
N PHE A 210 -10.66 -5.42 0.99
CA PHE A 210 -9.78 -5.20 2.14
C PHE A 210 -9.24 -3.77 2.18
N PHE A 211 -9.11 -3.24 3.38
CA PHE A 211 -8.64 -1.89 3.66
C PHE A 211 -7.42 -1.93 4.57
N ILE A 212 -6.48 -1.03 4.34
CA ILE A 212 -5.30 -0.89 5.18
C ILE A 212 -5.73 -0.28 6.50
N VAL A 213 -5.34 -0.91 7.59
CA VAL A 213 -5.77 -0.52 8.95
C VAL A 213 -4.63 0.00 9.85
N ASN A 214 -3.40 0.05 9.32
CA ASN A 214 -2.25 0.60 10.05
C ASN A 214 -1.56 1.71 9.27
N SER A 215 -0.77 2.53 9.97
CA SER A 215 0.03 3.59 9.37
C SER A 215 1.19 3.02 8.55
N LEU A 216 1.47 3.65 7.41
CA LEU A 216 2.57 3.34 6.51
C LEU A 216 3.55 4.51 6.52
N ASN A 217 4.80 4.28 6.91
CA ASN A 217 5.84 5.31 7.00
C ASN A 217 7.11 4.99 6.21
N LYS A 218 7.20 3.78 5.65
CA LYS A 218 8.36 3.34 4.86
C LYS A 218 8.02 3.11 3.39
N ILE A 219 6.74 3.05 3.06
CA ILE A 219 6.23 2.80 1.71
C ILE A 219 5.06 3.72 1.39
N GLU A 220 4.87 3.96 0.11
CA GLU A 220 3.59 4.36 -0.46
C GLU A 220 2.91 3.14 -1.03
N LEU A 221 1.58 3.06 -0.86
CA LEU A 221 0.79 1.93 -1.30
C LEU A 221 -0.46 2.43 -2.01
N GLN A 222 -0.67 1.96 -3.25
CA GLN A 222 -1.85 2.22 -4.04
C GLN A 222 -2.52 0.92 -4.45
N LYS A 223 -3.83 0.83 -4.28
CA LYS A 223 -4.65 -0.31 -4.66
C LYS A 223 -5.43 0.00 -5.94
N GLU A 224 -5.27 -0.86 -6.95
CA GLU A 224 -6.00 -0.78 -8.22
C GLU A 224 -6.63 -2.14 -8.54
N GLY A 225 -7.91 -2.30 -8.20
CA GLY A 225 -8.58 -3.58 -8.30
C GLY A 225 -7.84 -4.66 -7.49
N ASN A 226 -7.36 -5.71 -8.15
CA ASN A 226 -6.60 -6.80 -7.54
C ASN A 226 -5.08 -6.58 -7.56
N ILE A 227 -4.61 -5.42 -7.98
CA ILE A 227 -3.19 -5.09 -8.03
C ILE A 227 -2.86 -4.12 -6.90
N LEU A 228 -1.77 -4.41 -6.20
CA LEU A 228 -1.18 -3.54 -5.20
C LEU A 228 0.14 -2.99 -5.74
N LYS A 229 0.23 -1.66 -5.88
CA LYS A 229 1.46 -0.95 -6.24
C LYS A 229 2.12 -0.48 -4.96
N ILE A 230 3.41 -0.77 -4.82
CA ILE A 230 4.18 -0.49 -3.61
C ILE A 230 5.46 0.23 -4.01
N LYS A 231 5.63 1.46 -3.52
CA LYS A 231 6.84 2.26 -3.71
C LYS A 231 7.61 2.36 -2.40
N GLY A 232 8.90 2.06 -2.42
CA GLY A 232 9.79 2.25 -1.27
C GLY A 232 10.08 3.72 -1.02
N LYS A 233 9.92 4.21 0.21
CA LYS A 233 10.16 5.62 0.60
C LYS A 233 11.24 5.78 1.65
N LYS A 234 11.41 4.79 2.50
CA LYS A 234 12.42 4.79 3.57
C LYS A 234 12.84 3.35 3.88
N GLN A 235 14.13 3.13 4.07
CA GLN A 235 14.70 1.81 4.36
C GLN A 235 14.07 1.16 5.60
N GLY A 236 14.09 -0.18 5.60
CA GLY A 236 13.63 -1.03 6.68
C GLY A 236 12.35 -1.78 6.37
N VAL A 237 11.86 -2.52 7.35
CA VAL A 237 10.68 -3.39 7.22
C VAL A 237 9.41 -2.62 7.56
N GLN A 238 8.41 -2.72 6.71
CA GLN A 238 7.04 -2.28 6.95
C GLN A 238 6.12 -3.49 6.95
N THR A 239 5.39 -3.69 8.04
CA THR A 239 4.26 -4.62 8.06
C THR A 239 3.00 -3.88 7.63
N ILE A 240 2.22 -4.49 6.77
CA ILE A 240 0.95 -3.97 6.28
C ILE A 240 -0.15 -4.87 6.83
N HIS A 241 -1.14 -4.27 7.49
CA HIS A 241 -2.31 -4.95 8.03
C HIS A 241 -3.52 -4.57 7.21
N LEU A 242 -4.25 -5.57 6.70
CA LEU A 242 -5.48 -5.35 5.97
C LEU A 242 -6.61 -6.12 6.63
N SER A 243 -7.77 -5.48 6.70
CA SER A 243 -9.01 -6.06 7.20
C SER A 243 -10.15 -5.75 6.24
N ARG A 244 -11.21 -6.55 6.29
CA ARG A 244 -12.44 -6.21 5.58
C ARG A 244 -13.07 -4.96 6.18
N LYS A 245 -13.81 -4.21 5.37
CA LYS A 245 -14.55 -3.03 5.81
C LYS A 245 -15.63 -3.44 6.81
N ILE A 246 -15.70 -2.72 7.91
CA ILE A 246 -16.78 -2.88 8.89
C ILE A 246 -18.01 -2.14 8.37
N HIS A 247 -19.09 -2.89 8.11
CA HIS A 247 -20.36 -2.29 7.64
C HIS A 247 -21.32 -1.97 8.77
N THR A 248 -21.25 -2.70 9.86
CA THR A 248 -22.11 -2.49 11.01
C THR A 248 -21.30 -2.60 12.30
N SER A 249 -21.66 -1.83 13.31
CA SER A 249 -21.11 -1.94 14.68
C SER A 249 -21.86 -2.96 15.52
N SER A 250 -22.55 -3.90 14.88
CA SER A 250 -23.50 -4.78 15.53
C SER A 250 -22.83 -5.86 16.35
N ARG A 251 -23.39 -6.10 17.53
CA ARG A 251 -23.14 -7.34 18.28
C ARG A 251 -23.88 -8.47 17.58
N TYR A 252 -23.37 -9.70 17.73
CA TYR A 252 -24.14 -10.90 17.41
C TYR A 252 -25.24 -11.06 18.42
N VAL A 253 -26.49 -11.08 17.97
CA VAL A 253 -27.65 -11.24 18.84
C VAL A 253 -28.62 -12.23 18.21
N LEU A 254 -29.06 -13.19 19.00
CA LEU A 254 -30.18 -14.05 18.72
C LEU A 254 -31.32 -13.71 19.70
N LEU A 255 -32.47 -13.37 19.16
CA LEU A 255 -33.71 -13.36 19.94
C LEU A 255 -34.38 -14.73 19.81
N LYS A 256 -34.26 -15.55 20.82
CA LYS A 256 -34.76 -16.88 20.84
C LYS A 256 -36.11 -16.95 21.56
N SER A 257 -37.10 -17.57 20.93
CA SER A 257 -38.42 -17.79 21.48
C SER A 257 -38.77 -19.27 21.54
N ASP A 258 -39.47 -19.71 22.57
CA ASP A 258 -39.94 -21.08 22.66
C ASP A 258 -41.21 -21.32 21.79
N ASN A 259 -41.95 -20.25 21.46
CA ASN A 259 -43.21 -20.35 20.75
C ASN A 259 -43.20 -19.75 19.34
N PHE A 260 -42.19 -18.95 19.01
CA PHE A 260 -42.14 -18.19 17.78
C PHE A 260 -40.79 -18.36 17.10
N GLN A 261 -40.68 -17.83 15.88
CA GLN A 261 -39.49 -17.91 15.10
C GLN A 261 -38.33 -17.14 15.75
N ASP A 262 -37.17 -17.81 15.83
CA ASP A 262 -35.93 -17.15 16.23
C ASP A 262 -35.50 -16.16 15.17
N ILE A 263 -35.03 -14.99 15.62
CA ILE A 263 -34.50 -13.94 14.74
C ILE A 263 -33.08 -13.54 15.14
N ILE A 264 -32.26 -13.26 14.17
CA ILE A 264 -30.83 -13.01 14.36
C ILE A 264 -30.35 -11.74 13.70
N VAL A 265 -29.47 -11.00 14.39
CA VAL A 265 -28.61 -10.01 13.76
C VAL A 265 -27.18 -10.52 13.77
N MET A 266 -26.52 -10.40 12.64
CA MET A 266 -25.12 -10.76 12.50
C MET A 266 -24.24 -9.55 12.73
N GLY A 267 -23.30 -9.68 13.64
CA GLY A 267 -22.30 -8.64 13.89
C GLY A 267 -21.16 -8.67 12.89
N ASN A 268 -20.20 -7.75 13.07
CA ASN A 268 -18.97 -7.72 12.30
C ASN A 268 -17.86 -8.65 12.84
N GLY A 269 -18.21 -9.63 13.64
CA GLY A 269 -17.30 -10.49 14.39
C GLY A 269 -15.99 -10.86 13.71
N ASP A 270 -15.75 -12.11 13.43
CA ASP A 270 -14.47 -12.61 12.88
C ASP A 270 -14.22 -12.18 11.43
N LEU A 271 -14.16 -10.87 11.17
CA LEU A 271 -13.80 -10.38 9.84
C LEU A 271 -12.40 -10.89 9.49
N PRO A 272 -12.21 -11.47 8.32
CA PRO A 272 -10.90 -11.90 7.90
C PRO A 272 -9.97 -10.70 7.80
N PHE A 273 -8.79 -10.88 8.37
CA PHE A 273 -7.67 -9.95 8.25
C PHE A 273 -6.43 -10.73 7.81
N PHE A 274 -5.48 -10.04 7.25
CA PHE A 274 -4.18 -10.62 6.92
C PHE A 274 -3.09 -9.57 6.99
N ASN A 275 -1.86 -10.06 7.04
CA ASN A 275 -0.67 -9.23 7.07
C ASN A 275 0.27 -9.66 5.95
N PHE A 276 1.09 -8.74 5.49
CA PHE A 276 2.28 -9.04 4.70
C PHE A 276 3.38 -8.03 5.04
N LYS A 277 4.61 -8.31 4.64
CA LYS A 277 5.74 -7.46 4.92
C LYS A 277 6.37 -6.95 3.63
N VAL A 278 6.88 -5.73 3.69
CA VAL A 278 7.70 -5.15 2.63
C VAL A 278 9.00 -4.67 3.27
N THR A 279 10.11 -5.13 2.72
CA THR A 279 11.45 -4.67 3.09
C THR A 279 11.91 -3.69 2.03
N VAL A 280 12.09 -2.45 2.42
CA VAL A 280 12.69 -1.42 1.57
C VAL A 280 14.20 -1.46 1.80
N THR A 281 14.94 -1.74 0.72
CA THR A 281 16.40 -1.87 0.74
C THR A 281 17.05 -0.81 -0.12
N GLY A 282 18.38 -0.78 -0.10
CA GLY A 282 19.18 0.10 -0.92
C GLY A 282 19.48 1.43 -0.27
N GLY A 283 20.31 2.17 -0.97
CA GLY A 283 20.77 3.48 -0.56
C GLY A 283 21.25 4.28 -1.75
N THR A 284 21.71 5.48 -1.49
CA THR A 284 22.14 6.44 -2.47
C THR A 284 23.66 6.49 -2.54
N LEU A 285 24.21 6.43 -3.75
CA LEU A 285 25.56 6.93 -4.04
C LEU A 285 25.42 8.36 -4.58
N ASN A 286 26.06 9.31 -3.92
CA ASN A 286 26.30 10.67 -4.39
C ASN A 286 27.77 10.79 -4.80
N LEU A 287 28.06 10.82 -6.09
CA LEU A 287 29.38 11.07 -6.61
C LEU A 287 29.58 12.56 -6.81
N ILE A 288 30.70 13.08 -6.32
CA ILE A 288 31.11 14.47 -6.40
C ILE A 288 32.46 14.52 -7.10
N LYS A 289 32.44 14.93 -8.37
CA LYS A 289 33.65 15.14 -9.16
C LYS A 289 34.28 16.49 -8.83
N LYS A 290 35.58 16.49 -8.62
CA LYS A 290 36.34 17.66 -8.22
C LYS A 290 37.59 17.83 -9.11
N ASP A 291 37.97 19.06 -9.27
CA ASP A 291 39.25 19.41 -9.86
C ASP A 291 40.37 19.08 -8.86
N ASN A 292 41.42 18.39 -9.36
CA ASN A 292 42.51 17.94 -8.48
C ASN A 292 43.43 19.07 -8.02
N ASP A 293 43.53 20.19 -8.79
CA ASP A 293 44.37 21.30 -8.43
C ASP A 293 43.72 22.17 -7.33
N THR A 294 42.44 22.47 -7.51
CA THR A 294 41.68 23.35 -6.63
C THR A 294 41.00 22.59 -5.44
N LYS A 295 40.84 21.30 -5.58
CA LYS A 295 40.07 20.43 -4.64
C LYS A 295 38.59 20.80 -4.55
N GLN A 296 38.11 21.63 -5.47
CA GLN A 296 36.75 22.13 -5.52
C GLN A 296 35.95 21.44 -6.64
N ASN A 297 34.63 21.55 -6.59
CA ASN A 297 33.73 21.10 -7.65
C ASN A 297 33.50 22.20 -8.71
N ASN A 298 34.49 23.05 -8.93
CA ASN A 298 34.56 24.04 -9.99
C ASN A 298 35.66 23.65 -10.95
N ALA A 299 35.37 23.67 -12.23
CA ALA A 299 36.36 23.37 -13.27
C ALA A 299 37.39 24.55 -13.40
N SER A 300 38.62 24.20 -13.73
CA SER A 300 39.67 25.14 -14.01
C SER A 300 39.68 25.55 -15.50
N GLY A 301 39.90 26.82 -15.79
CA GLY A 301 39.96 27.36 -17.17
C GLY A 301 38.62 27.20 -17.91
N GLU A 302 38.68 26.71 -19.15
CA GLU A 302 37.53 26.44 -20.01
C GLU A 302 37.09 24.97 -19.95
N ALA A 303 37.61 24.20 -18.97
CA ALA A 303 37.21 22.81 -18.73
C ALA A 303 35.81 22.73 -18.12
N THR A 304 35.23 21.56 -18.07
CA THR A 304 33.91 21.30 -17.45
C THR A 304 33.94 20.02 -16.64
N LEU A 305 33.17 19.95 -15.58
CA LEU A 305 32.94 18.72 -14.81
C LEU A 305 31.72 17.91 -15.29
N LYS A 306 30.98 18.46 -16.25
CA LYS A 306 29.78 17.85 -16.85
C LYS A 306 30.16 16.72 -17.80
N ASP A 307 29.24 15.74 -17.90
CA ASP A 307 29.31 14.59 -18.82
C ASP A 307 30.50 13.64 -18.58
N ALA A 308 31.09 13.62 -17.39
CA ALA A 308 31.96 12.54 -16.99
C ALA A 308 31.13 11.28 -16.79
N GLU A 309 31.50 10.16 -17.44
CA GLU A 309 30.79 8.90 -17.31
C GLU A 309 31.51 7.96 -16.37
N TYR A 310 30.74 7.35 -15.45
CA TYR A 310 31.23 6.38 -14.50
C TYR A 310 30.45 5.07 -14.61
N LYS A 311 31.18 3.96 -14.71
CA LYS A 311 30.64 2.61 -14.70
C LYS A 311 30.74 2.00 -13.30
N ILE A 312 29.62 1.48 -12.80
CA ILE A 312 29.50 0.85 -11.48
C ILE A 312 29.48 -0.65 -11.69
N TYR A 313 30.31 -1.37 -10.93
CA TYR A 313 30.43 -2.83 -10.99
C TYR A 313 30.18 -3.44 -9.60
N ASP A 314 29.66 -4.65 -9.58
CA ASP A 314 29.67 -5.49 -8.38
C ASP A 314 31.07 -6.12 -8.14
N LEU A 315 31.21 -6.92 -7.09
CA LEU A 315 32.49 -7.58 -6.77
C LEU A 315 32.90 -8.67 -7.80
N ASN A 316 31.98 -9.12 -8.65
CA ASN A 316 32.23 -10.10 -9.70
C ASN A 316 32.51 -9.44 -11.07
N ASP A 317 32.83 -8.17 -11.10
CA ASP A 317 33.07 -7.37 -12.30
C ASP A 317 31.87 -7.24 -13.25
N LYS A 318 30.66 -7.57 -12.77
CA LYS A 318 29.45 -7.39 -13.56
C LYS A 318 29.05 -5.91 -13.52
N LEU A 319 28.83 -5.32 -14.69
CA LEU A 319 28.29 -3.96 -14.80
C LEU A 319 26.89 -3.90 -14.21
N VAL A 320 26.72 -3.02 -13.22
CA VAL A 320 25.45 -2.77 -12.53
C VAL A 320 24.73 -1.59 -13.16
N ASP A 321 25.46 -0.46 -13.39
CA ASP A 321 24.87 0.75 -13.99
C ASP A 321 25.96 1.70 -14.51
N THR A 322 25.53 2.77 -15.19
CA THR A 322 26.39 3.85 -15.67
C THR A 322 25.74 5.18 -15.29
N ILE A 323 26.52 6.08 -14.70
CA ILE A 323 26.06 7.41 -14.31
C ILE A 323 26.89 8.50 -14.98
N LYS A 324 26.30 9.69 -15.10
CA LYS A 324 26.96 10.88 -15.66
C LYS A 324 26.86 12.05 -14.71
N THR A 325 27.90 12.85 -14.65
CA THR A 325 27.93 14.09 -13.87
C THR A 325 27.16 15.20 -14.56
N ASP A 326 26.51 16.02 -13.76
CA ASP A 326 25.87 17.29 -14.18
C ASP A 326 26.90 18.43 -14.29
N GLU A 327 26.40 19.65 -14.48
CA GLU A 327 27.23 20.87 -14.63
C GLU A 327 28.06 21.18 -13.37
N ASN A 328 27.63 20.75 -12.21
CA ASN A 328 28.30 20.90 -10.91
C ASN A 328 29.22 19.70 -10.57
N GLY A 329 29.42 18.78 -11.51
CA GLY A 329 30.19 17.56 -11.26
C GLY A 329 29.49 16.54 -10.36
N LEU A 330 28.16 16.63 -10.19
CA LEU A 330 27.38 15.75 -9.34
C LEU A 330 26.70 14.63 -10.14
N ALA A 331 26.73 13.41 -9.61
CA ALA A 331 25.92 12.31 -10.11
C ALA A 331 25.35 11.52 -8.94
N LYS A 332 24.09 11.05 -9.09
CA LYS A 332 23.36 10.35 -8.06
C LYS A 332 22.71 9.09 -8.60
N ILE A 333 22.78 8.00 -7.82
CA ILE A 333 22.09 6.76 -8.14
C ILE A 333 21.64 6.04 -6.85
N ILE A 334 20.53 5.32 -6.96
CA ILE A 334 20.06 4.41 -5.91
C ILE A 334 20.45 2.99 -6.30
N LEU A 335 21.16 2.31 -5.40
CA LEU A 335 21.61 0.93 -5.55
C LEU A 335 21.07 0.07 -4.42
N ASP A 336 20.95 -1.23 -4.64
CA ASP A 336 20.61 -2.17 -3.57
C ASP A 336 21.74 -2.29 -2.54
N TYR A 337 21.51 -2.98 -1.43
CA TYR A 337 22.57 -3.32 -0.51
C TYR A 337 23.61 -4.21 -1.17
N GLY A 338 24.86 -3.80 -1.07
CA GLY A 338 25.97 -4.50 -1.71
C GLY A 338 27.28 -3.76 -1.60
N LYS A 339 28.33 -4.42 -2.04
CA LYS A 339 29.67 -3.85 -2.21
C LYS A 339 29.90 -3.62 -3.70
N TYR A 340 30.40 -2.43 -4.01
CA TYR A 340 30.55 -1.95 -5.39
C TYR A 340 31.91 -1.33 -5.59
N LYS A 341 32.31 -1.29 -6.85
CA LYS A 341 33.41 -0.46 -7.32
C LYS A 341 32.96 0.38 -8.51
N ILE A 342 33.47 1.59 -8.59
CA ILE A 342 33.14 2.54 -9.63
C ILE A 342 34.43 3.05 -10.28
N LYS A 343 34.40 3.23 -11.59
CA LYS A 343 35.53 3.73 -12.37
C LYS A 343 35.03 4.69 -13.43
N GLU A 344 35.81 5.72 -13.70
CA GLU A 344 35.54 6.63 -14.82
C GLU A 344 35.76 5.87 -16.14
N SER A 345 34.81 5.98 -17.04
CA SER A 345 34.87 5.39 -18.41
C SER A 345 35.04 6.46 -19.49
N LYS A 346 34.73 7.71 -19.17
CA LYS A 346 34.91 8.88 -20.04
C LYS A 346 35.13 10.11 -19.20
N ALA A 347 36.28 10.76 -19.40
CA ALA A 347 36.57 12.06 -18.81
C ALA A 347 35.69 13.16 -19.40
N PRO A 348 35.39 14.23 -18.67
CA PRO A 348 34.75 15.40 -19.19
C PRO A 348 35.74 16.27 -19.97
N LYS A 349 35.24 17.27 -20.71
CA LYS A 349 36.05 18.12 -21.52
C LYS A 349 37.10 18.87 -20.66
N GLY A 350 38.37 18.80 -21.06
CA GLY A 350 39.47 19.50 -20.42
C GLY A 350 40.13 18.75 -19.28
N TYR A 351 39.70 17.49 -18.95
CA TYR A 351 40.32 16.66 -17.93
C TYR A 351 40.92 15.37 -18.52
N LYS A 352 41.91 14.84 -17.84
CA LYS A 352 42.46 13.50 -18.13
C LYS A 352 41.55 12.43 -17.55
N LEU A 353 41.46 11.30 -18.27
CA LEU A 353 40.73 10.12 -17.74
C LEU A 353 41.39 9.60 -16.48
N ASN A 354 40.58 9.35 -15.45
CA ASN A 354 41.02 8.77 -14.19
C ASN A 354 40.76 7.25 -14.19
N ASP A 355 41.84 6.47 -14.28
CA ASP A 355 41.80 5.01 -14.33
C ASP A 355 41.60 4.32 -12.97
N ASN A 356 41.45 5.06 -11.89
CA ASN A 356 41.32 4.51 -10.55
C ASN A 356 39.93 3.89 -10.32
N TYR A 357 39.93 2.79 -9.57
CA TYR A 357 38.71 2.23 -8.99
C TYR A 357 38.48 2.80 -7.59
N TYR A 358 37.24 3.18 -7.33
CA TYR A 358 36.78 3.60 -6.01
C TYR A 358 35.78 2.56 -5.48
N SER A 359 36.08 1.96 -4.35
CA SER A 359 35.21 0.97 -3.71
C SER A 359 34.30 1.62 -2.68
N PHE A 360 33.06 1.18 -2.61
CA PHE A 360 32.10 1.63 -1.62
C PHE A 360 31.11 0.52 -1.24
N THR A 361 30.42 0.69 -0.12
CA THR A 361 29.43 -0.26 0.38
C THR A 361 28.13 0.50 0.67
N ILE A 362 27.01 -0.06 0.22
CA ILE A 362 25.68 0.36 0.63
C ILE A 362 25.08 -0.75 1.47
N ASP A 363 24.70 -0.46 2.70
CA ASP A 363 24.06 -1.40 3.63
C ASP A 363 23.11 -0.63 4.58
N GLU A 364 22.52 -1.32 5.54
CA GLU A 364 21.56 -0.74 6.48
C GLU A 364 22.17 0.36 7.36
N ASN A 365 23.49 0.34 7.60
CA ASN A 365 24.21 1.33 8.39
C ASN A 365 24.83 2.46 7.55
N ASN A 366 24.94 2.26 6.23
CA ASN A 366 25.54 3.17 5.29
C ASN A 366 24.64 3.31 4.03
N THR A 367 23.54 4.01 4.21
CA THR A 367 22.52 4.17 3.17
C THR A 367 22.68 5.43 2.30
N ASP A 368 23.64 6.29 2.63
CA ASP A 368 23.91 7.55 1.90
C ASP A 368 25.42 7.73 1.79
N VAL A 369 25.98 7.27 0.66
CA VAL A 369 27.42 7.26 0.39
C VAL A 369 27.79 8.49 -0.41
N ASN A 370 28.71 9.30 0.13
CA ASN A 370 29.29 10.45 -0.57
C ASN A 370 30.71 10.10 -1.04
N LEU A 371 30.92 10.08 -2.35
CA LEU A 371 32.18 9.69 -2.97
C LEU A 371 32.77 10.90 -3.72
N ASN A 372 33.91 11.43 -3.21
CA ASN A 372 34.66 12.45 -3.92
C ASN A 372 35.67 11.79 -4.86
N VAL A 373 35.67 12.21 -6.12
CA VAL A 373 36.63 11.78 -7.15
C VAL A 373 37.32 13.00 -7.74
N TYR A 374 38.62 12.87 -8.02
CA TYR A 374 39.47 14.00 -8.41
C TYR A 374 40.14 13.70 -9.72
N ASP A 375 40.04 14.64 -10.67
CA ASP A 375 40.73 14.52 -11.96
C ASP A 375 41.71 15.64 -12.18
N GLU A 376 42.76 15.33 -12.92
CA GLU A 376 43.76 16.31 -13.35
C GLU A 376 43.25 17.07 -14.59
N VAL A 377 43.27 18.41 -14.51
CA VAL A 377 43.00 19.24 -15.67
C VAL A 377 44.16 19.12 -16.69
N ILE A 378 43.80 19.06 -17.97
CA ILE A 378 44.79 19.12 -19.05
C ILE A 378 45.40 20.50 -19.05
N LYS A 379 46.73 20.55 -19.09
CA LYS A 379 47.45 21.86 -19.10
C LYS A 379 48.24 22.01 -20.37
N GLY A 380 48.14 23.18 -20.93
CA GLY A 380 49.00 23.66 -22.03
C GLY A 380 50.16 24.47 -21.48
N LYS A 381 51.33 24.32 -22.10
CA LYS A 381 52.52 25.07 -21.72
C LYS A 381 52.55 26.35 -22.56
N LEU A 382 52.52 27.52 -21.91
CA LEU A 382 52.78 28.80 -22.52
C LEU A 382 54.26 29.13 -22.35
N VAL A 383 54.95 29.48 -23.45
CA VAL A 383 56.32 29.93 -23.47
C VAL A 383 56.41 31.30 -24.15
N ILE A 384 57.01 32.24 -23.51
CA ILE A 384 57.30 33.59 -24.04
C ILE A 384 58.80 33.74 -24.17
N ASN A 385 59.26 34.10 -25.35
CA ASN A 385 60.62 34.47 -25.59
C ASN A 385 60.69 36.00 -25.92
N LYS A 386 61.25 36.71 -25.01
CA LYS A 386 61.35 38.22 -25.14
C LYS A 386 62.79 38.64 -25.48
N THR A 387 62.91 39.47 -26.43
CA THR A 387 64.17 40.04 -26.80
C THR A 387 64.05 41.57 -26.86
N LYS A 388 65.18 42.25 -26.65
CA LYS A 388 65.31 43.69 -26.85
C LYS A 388 66.34 43.99 -27.91
N GLY A 389 66.14 45.08 -28.66
CA GLY A 389 67.04 45.57 -29.70
C GLY A 389 66.37 46.65 -30.55
N GLY A 390 67.20 47.56 -31.14
CA GLY A 390 66.71 48.60 -32.03
C GLY A 390 66.90 48.23 -33.52
N ALA A 391 66.41 49.08 -34.43
CA ALA A 391 66.64 48.92 -35.87
C ALA A 391 68.15 48.93 -36.22
N GLY A 392 68.62 47.74 -36.70
CA GLY A 392 70.04 47.56 -37.03
C GLY A 392 70.92 46.90 -35.95
N GLU A 393 70.38 46.56 -34.79
CA GLU A 393 71.08 45.84 -33.70
C GLU A 393 70.69 44.39 -33.70
N ASN A 394 71.63 43.53 -33.15
CA ASN A 394 71.35 42.15 -32.87
C ASN A 394 70.39 42.08 -31.67
N TYR A 395 69.24 41.38 -31.81
CA TYR A 395 68.30 41.13 -30.70
C TYR A 395 68.99 40.33 -29.60
N LYS A 396 68.95 40.84 -28.37
CA LYS A 396 69.47 40.13 -27.17
C LYS A 396 68.32 39.73 -26.29
N PRO A 397 68.44 38.61 -25.54
CA PRO A 397 67.48 38.24 -24.50
C PRO A 397 67.21 39.36 -23.51
N GLU A 398 65.96 39.59 -23.13
CA GLU A 398 65.57 40.55 -22.12
C GLU A 398 65.12 39.86 -20.80
N GLU A 399 65.92 40.01 -19.76
CA GLU A 399 65.64 39.59 -18.42
C GLU A 399 64.66 40.58 -17.77
N ASP A 400 63.91 40.07 -16.77
CA ASP A 400 62.96 40.79 -15.89
C ASP A 400 61.78 41.47 -16.61
N ALA A 401 61.45 41.08 -17.84
CA ALA A 401 60.23 41.50 -18.48
C ALA A 401 59.03 40.78 -17.91
N VAL A 402 58.05 41.55 -17.44
CA VAL A 402 56.83 41.04 -16.80
C VAL A 402 55.69 40.97 -17.82
N PHE A 403 55.01 39.81 -17.81
CA PHE A 403 53.84 39.56 -18.63
C PHE A 403 52.66 39.09 -17.76
N GLU A 404 51.53 39.75 -17.89
CA GLU A 404 50.28 39.31 -17.28
C GLU A 404 49.51 38.46 -18.31
N VAL A 405 49.01 37.32 -17.85
CA VAL A 405 48.25 36.38 -18.64
C VAL A 405 46.82 36.41 -18.17
N TYR A 406 45.90 36.72 -19.07
CA TYR A 406 44.48 36.84 -18.81
C TYR A 406 43.69 35.75 -19.55
N ASP A 407 42.55 35.36 -18.98
CA ASP A 407 41.56 34.59 -19.74
C ASP A 407 40.77 35.45 -20.71
N ILE A 408 39.90 34.85 -21.51
CA ILE A 408 39.08 35.59 -22.51
C ILE A 408 38.07 36.55 -21.84
N LYS A 409 37.81 36.41 -20.55
CA LYS A 409 36.92 37.26 -19.73
C LYS A 409 37.67 38.39 -19.03
N GLN A 410 38.95 38.56 -19.35
CA GLN A 410 39.86 39.57 -18.74
C GLN A 410 40.15 39.31 -17.25
N ASN A 411 40.04 38.07 -16.74
CA ASN A 411 40.51 37.72 -15.41
C ASN A 411 42.00 37.40 -15.48
N LEU A 412 42.80 37.98 -14.56
CA LEU A 412 44.21 37.68 -14.44
C LEU A 412 44.41 36.24 -13.97
N ILE A 413 45.05 35.38 -14.79
CA ILE A 413 45.37 34.01 -14.49
C ILE A 413 46.71 33.92 -13.74
N THR A 414 47.74 34.58 -14.26
CA THR A 414 49.10 34.56 -13.69
C THR A 414 49.93 35.67 -14.23
N THR A 415 51.07 35.94 -13.57
CA THR A 415 52.10 36.83 -14.02
C THR A 415 53.39 36.05 -14.28
N MET A 416 54.11 36.34 -15.35
CA MET A 416 55.32 35.67 -15.78
C MET A 416 56.44 36.67 -15.94
N THR A 417 57.65 36.31 -15.46
CA THR A 417 58.83 37.17 -15.59
C THR A 417 59.89 36.42 -16.37
N THR A 418 60.52 37.09 -17.33
CA THR A 418 61.59 36.49 -18.14
C THR A 418 62.88 36.35 -17.38
N ASN A 419 63.59 35.26 -17.62
CA ASN A 419 64.94 34.97 -17.06
C ASN A 419 66.05 35.58 -17.93
N LYS A 420 67.32 35.26 -17.61
CA LYS A 420 68.51 35.75 -18.35
C LYS A 420 68.57 35.39 -19.83
N GLU A 421 67.88 34.29 -20.18
CA GLU A 421 67.71 33.82 -21.57
C GLU A 421 66.54 34.53 -22.25
N GLY A 422 65.87 35.52 -21.60
CA GLY A 422 64.69 36.20 -22.12
C GLY A 422 63.45 35.28 -22.15
N LYS A 423 63.41 34.15 -21.41
CA LYS A 423 62.38 33.14 -21.45
C LYS A 423 61.51 33.18 -20.17
N ALA A 424 60.21 33.17 -20.36
CA ALA A 424 59.25 32.90 -19.32
C ALA A 424 58.34 31.73 -19.76
N GLU A 425 58.01 30.84 -18.81
CA GLU A 425 57.11 29.70 -19.10
C GLU A 425 56.19 29.42 -17.92
N THR A 426 55.00 28.98 -18.24
CA THR A 426 53.98 28.53 -17.27
C THR A 426 53.09 27.48 -17.86
N ASN A 427 52.41 26.70 -17.03
CA ASN A 427 51.37 25.79 -17.46
C ASN A 427 49.99 26.43 -17.19
N LEU A 428 49.18 26.50 -18.18
CA LEU A 428 47.82 27.05 -18.11
C LEU A 428 46.82 25.91 -18.21
N PRO A 429 45.76 25.90 -17.37
CA PRO A 429 44.70 24.90 -17.49
C PRO A 429 43.96 25.07 -18.85
N TYR A 430 43.33 23.99 -19.30
CA TYR A 430 42.60 23.86 -20.56
C TYR A 430 41.68 25.05 -20.85
#